data_3d420439048a23c92f4d19f4364a7b78
#
_entry.id   3d420439048a23c92f4d19f4364a7b78
#
_cell.length_a   1.000
_cell.length_b   1.000
_cell.length_c   1.000
_cell.angle_alpha   90.00
_cell.angle_beta   90.00
_cell.angle_gamma   90.00
#
_symmetry.space_group_name_H-M   'P 1'
#
loop_
_entity.id
_entity.type
_entity.pdbx_description
1 polymer ?
#
loop_
_entity_poly.entity_id
_entity_poly.type
_entity_poly.pdbx_seq_one_letter_code
_entity_poly.pdbx_strand_id
1 'polypeptide(L)'
;MTHVLPVPTSYSAEATSIYVSGSNVYVSGFYHTSTGPVVPCYWLNGNRYDLPCSTGGGEALSIDVSTGSIIIAGYYYNGSIYVACYWSNGIKYDLPLVGSYNTYANSLSISPEGDILIAGFYGTSSTTACYWDNGTKIDRNVTGIQPVAYAIYAAGTGVYTAGRYGTTKTIGYYWSDSEKDLSPPNGGYSTDAITILVQ
;
A
#
# COMPACT_ATOMS: atom_id res chain seq x y z
N MET A 1 -10.94 24.94 -3.61
CA MET A 1 -12.29 24.34 -3.83
C MET A 1 -12.23 22.93 -3.28
N THR A 2 -13.17 22.51 -2.44
CA THR A 2 -13.22 21.15 -1.89
C THR A 2 -14.07 20.28 -2.84
N HIS A 3 -13.54 19.13 -3.26
CA HIS A 3 -14.27 18.15 -4.06
C HIS A 3 -14.64 16.97 -3.18
N VAL A 4 -15.94 16.64 -3.11
CA VAL A 4 -16.43 15.46 -2.42
C VAL A 4 -16.43 14.30 -3.41
N LEU A 5 -15.80 13.19 -3.02
CA LEU A 5 -15.76 11.97 -3.84
C LEU A 5 -17.10 11.21 -3.67
N PRO A 6 -17.80 10.87 -4.76
CA PRO A 6 -19.10 10.22 -4.70
C PRO A 6 -18.96 8.77 -4.20
N VAL A 7 -19.83 8.43 -3.24
CA VAL A 7 -20.07 7.07 -2.75
C VAL A 7 -21.56 6.80 -2.74
N PRO A 8 -22.02 5.53 -2.66
CA PRO A 8 -23.44 5.27 -2.48
C PRO A 8 -23.97 5.98 -1.23
N THR A 9 -25.19 6.51 -1.30
CA THR A 9 -25.81 7.23 -0.18
C THR A 9 -25.86 6.35 1.07
N SER A 10 -25.52 6.94 2.22
CA SER A 10 -25.44 6.31 3.54
C SER A 10 -24.21 5.43 3.80
N TYR A 11 -23.17 5.50 2.98
CA TYR A 11 -21.93 4.77 3.17
C TYR A 11 -20.79 5.70 3.56
N SER A 12 -19.86 5.21 4.39
CA SER A 12 -18.59 5.87 4.65
C SER A 12 -17.54 5.41 3.64
N ALA A 13 -16.63 6.32 3.28
CA ALA A 13 -15.52 6.01 2.39
C ALA A 13 -14.24 6.68 2.87
N GLU A 14 -13.12 6.11 2.50
CA GLU A 14 -11.79 6.65 2.74
C GLU A 14 -11.04 6.79 1.43
N ALA A 15 -10.38 7.94 1.26
CA ALA A 15 -9.42 8.19 0.20
C ALA A 15 -8.02 7.95 0.77
N THR A 16 -7.26 7.06 0.16
CA THR A 16 -5.99 6.55 0.70
C THR A 16 -4.76 7.12 0.00
N SER A 17 -4.86 7.37 -1.30
CA SER A 17 -3.75 7.90 -2.10
C SER A 17 -4.27 8.73 -3.27
N ILE A 18 -3.45 9.65 -3.75
CA ILE A 18 -3.75 10.51 -4.90
C ILE A 18 -2.58 10.56 -5.87
N TYR A 19 -2.89 10.54 -7.15
CA TYR A 19 -1.94 10.75 -8.24
C TYR A 19 -2.52 11.74 -9.26
N VAL A 20 -1.68 12.61 -9.79
CA VAL A 20 -2.09 13.60 -10.80
C VAL A 20 -1.24 13.46 -12.05
N SER A 21 -1.88 13.28 -13.19
CA SER A 21 -1.23 13.22 -14.50
C SER A 21 -1.93 14.15 -15.48
N GLY A 22 -1.24 15.20 -15.85
CA GLY A 22 -1.84 16.27 -16.67
C GLY A 22 -3.04 16.91 -15.96
N SER A 23 -4.21 16.86 -16.57
CA SER A 23 -5.48 17.35 -16.00
C SER A 23 -6.26 16.26 -15.23
N ASN A 24 -5.78 15.03 -15.21
CA ASN A 24 -6.46 13.92 -14.57
C ASN A 24 -6.02 13.75 -13.14
N VAL A 25 -7.00 13.61 -12.23
CA VAL A 25 -6.83 13.34 -10.82
C VAL A 25 -7.35 11.93 -10.53
N TYR A 26 -6.45 11.08 -10.05
CA TYR A 26 -6.71 9.69 -9.66
C TYR A 26 -6.63 9.59 -8.15
N VAL A 27 -7.61 8.97 -7.51
CA VAL A 27 -7.63 8.77 -6.05
C VAL A 27 -7.97 7.32 -5.78
N SER A 28 -7.15 6.58 -5.05
CA SER A 28 -7.51 5.25 -4.54
C SER A 28 -8.24 5.34 -3.22
N GLY A 29 -8.97 4.29 -2.87
CA GLY A 29 -9.64 4.17 -1.60
C GLY A 29 -10.61 3.01 -1.53
N PHE A 30 -11.50 3.09 -0.58
CA PHE A 30 -12.53 2.07 -0.35
C PHE A 30 -13.77 2.68 0.30
N TYR A 31 -14.87 1.96 0.28
CA TYR A 31 -16.07 2.35 1.01
C TYR A 31 -16.72 1.16 1.73
N HIS A 32 -17.39 1.48 2.83
CA HIS A 32 -18.12 0.51 3.63
C HIS A 32 -19.55 0.42 3.13
N THR A 33 -20.06 -0.79 2.97
CA THR A 33 -21.47 -1.04 2.69
C THR A 33 -22.24 -1.20 4.01
N SER A 34 -23.56 -1.01 3.99
CA SER A 34 -24.37 -1.04 5.23
C SER A 34 -24.39 -2.41 5.92
N THR A 35 -24.27 -3.49 5.17
CA THR A 35 -24.34 -4.88 5.67
C THR A 35 -23.37 -5.83 4.98
N GLY A 36 -22.61 -5.33 4.02
CA GLY A 36 -21.70 -6.12 3.18
C GLY A 36 -20.22 -5.81 3.43
N PRO A 37 -19.37 -6.39 2.62
CA PRO A 37 -17.93 -6.20 2.71
C PRO A 37 -17.49 -4.78 2.34
N VAL A 38 -16.29 -4.42 2.74
CA VAL A 38 -15.58 -3.22 2.27
C VAL A 38 -15.26 -3.37 0.78
N VAL A 39 -15.53 -2.35 -0.02
CA VAL A 39 -15.34 -2.39 -1.47
C VAL A 39 -14.17 -1.50 -1.86
N PRO A 40 -13.07 -2.07 -2.39
CA PRO A 40 -11.96 -1.27 -2.91
C PRO A 40 -12.42 -0.55 -4.19
N CYS A 41 -11.99 0.69 -4.33
CA CYS A 41 -12.35 1.50 -5.50
C CYS A 41 -11.27 2.54 -5.82
N TYR A 42 -11.42 3.21 -6.94
CA TYR A 42 -10.72 4.44 -7.23
C TYR A 42 -11.65 5.46 -7.88
N TRP A 43 -11.27 6.71 -7.85
CA TRP A 43 -11.96 7.81 -8.53
C TRP A 43 -11.04 8.41 -9.57
N LEU A 44 -11.57 8.62 -10.78
CA LEU A 44 -10.92 9.37 -11.85
C LEU A 44 -11.76 10.61 -12.15
N ASN A 45 -11.20 11.78 -11.89
CA ASN A 45 -11.89 13.07 -12.08
C ASN A 45 -13.27 13.10 -11.37
N GLY A 46 -13.34 12.49 -10.18
CA GLY A 46 -14.55 12.40 -9.38
C GLY A 46 -15.52 11.27 -9.78
N ASN A 47 -15.28 10.51 -10.83
CA ASN A 47 -16.08 9.33 -11.17
C ASN A 47 -15.51 8.10 -10.50
N ARG A 48 -16.36 7.34 -9.76
CA ARG A 48 -15.94 6.14 -9.04
C ARG A 48 -15.94 4.91 -9.94
N TYR A 49 -14.94 4.06 -9.71
CA TYR A 49 -14.77 2.74 -10.34
C TYR A 49 -14.47 1.72 -9.23
N ASP A 50 -15.36 0.75 -9.08
CA ASP A 50 -15.18 -0.33 -8.10
C ASP A 50 -14.17 -1.35 -8.65
N LEU A 51 -13.32 -1.84 -7.75
CA LEU A 51 -12.28 -2.81 -8.10
C LEU A 51 -12.72 -4.22 -7.74
N PRO A 52 -12.44 -5.23 -8.59
CA PRO A 52 -12.81 -6.59 -8.31
C PRO A 52 -12.06 -7.12 -7.09
N CYS A 53 -12.80 -7.68 -6.12
CA CYS A 53 -12.29 -8.40 -4.96
C CYS A 53 -13.15 -9.63 -4.68
N SER A 54 -12.78 -10.42 -3.68
CA SER A 54 -13.61 -11.53 -3.22
C SER A 54 -14.81 -11.03 -2.41
N THR A 55 -15.72 -11.93 -2.08
CA THR A 55 -16.91 -11.64 -1.22
C THR A 55 -16.53 -11.19 0.20
N GLY A 56 -15.28 -11.38 0.62
CA GLY A 56 -14.77 -10.91 1.91
C GLY A 56 -14.36 -9.44 1.95
N GLY A 57 -14.38 -8.77 0.79
CA GLY A 57 -14.01 -7.37 0.66
C GLY A 57 -12.50 -7.12 0.57
N GLY A 58 -12.12 -5.84 0.49
CA GLY A 58 -10.73 -5.42 0.37
C GLY A 58 -10.57 -3.91 0.43
N GLU A 59 -9.32 -3.46 0.40
CA GLU A 59 -8.95 -2.05 0.45
C GLU A 59 -7.92 -1.72 -0.63
N ALA A 60 -8.11 -0.60 -1.33
CA ALA A 60 -7.14 -0.03 -2.26
C ALA A 60 -6.38 1.08 -1.53
N LEU A 61 -5.07 0.96 -1.40
CA LEU A 61 -4.26 1.79 -0.50
C LEU A 61 -3.34 2.78 -1.22
N SER A 62 -2.86 2.44 -2.40
CA SER A 62 -1.91 3.28 -3.15
C SER A 62 -2.21 3.24 -4.63
N ILE A 63 -2.05 4.36 -5.32
CA ILE A 63 -2.29 4.49 -6.77
C ILE A 63 -1.13 5.22 -7.43
N ASP A 64 -0.74 4.73 -8.60
CA ASP A 64 0.22 5.37 -9.50
C ASP A 64 -0.23 5.16 -10.95
N VAL A 65 0.20 6.06 -11.84
CA VAL A 65 -0.17 5.98 -13.26
C VAL A 65 1.09 6.18 -14.11
N SER A 66 1.43 5.17 -14.88
CA SER A 66 2.56 5.23 -15.80
C SER A 66 2.14 4.76 -17.20
N THR A 67 2.61 5.47 -18.22
CA THR A 67 2.33 5.16 -19.65
C THR A 67 0.87 4.88 -19.96
N GLY A 68 -0.05 5.57 -19.24
CA GLY A 68 -1.51 5.40 -19.39
C GLY A 68 -2.10 4.20 -18.64
N SER A 69 -1.31 3.40 -17.94
CA SER A 69 -1.78 2.31 -17.09
C SER A 69 -2.01 2.78 -15.67
N ILE A 70 -3.19 2.50 -15.14
CA ILE A 70 -3.56 2.77 -13.74
C ILE A 70 -3.20 1.54 -12.92
N ILE A 71 -2.27 1.69 -11.98
CA ILE A 71 -1.84 0.62 -11.07
C ILE A 71 -2.26 1.01 -9.65
N ILE A 72 -2.90 0.09 -8.95
CA ILE A 72 -3.41 0.31 -7.59
C ILE A 72 -2.97 -0.87 -6.74
N ALA A 73 -2.34 -0.62 -5.59
CA ALA A 73 -1.96 -1.66 -4.64
C ALA A 73 -2.93 -1.69 -3.45
N GLY A 74 -3.08 -2.88 -2.85
CA GLY A 74 -3.92 -3.08 -1.68
C GLY A 74 -4.00 -4.55 -1.27
N TYR A 75 -5.08 -4.92 -0.64
CA TYR A 75 -5.34 -6.30 -0.21
C TYR A 75 -6.82 -6.63 -0.20
N TYR A 76 -7.13 -7.91 -0.14
CA TYR A 76 -8.51 -8.40 0.03
C TYR A 76 -8.52 -9.60 0.97
N TYR A 77 -9.69 -9.88 1.57
CA TYR A 77 -9.92 -11.07 2.39
C TYR A 77 -10.48 -12.20 1.53
N ASN A 78 -9.79 -13.35 1.46
CA ASN A 78 -10.18 -14.47 0.61
C ASN A 78 -11.13 -15.48 1.27
N GLY A 79 -11.59 -15.19 2.50
CA GLY A 79 -12.40 -16.07 3.33
C GLY A 79 -11.60 -16.77 4.45
N SER A 80 -10.26 -16.70 4.40
CA SER A 80 -9.36 -17.30 5.40
C SER A 80 -8.28 -16.34 5.86
N ILE A 81 -7.62 -15.64 4.93
CA ILE A 81 -6.52 -14.70 5.19
C ILE A 81 -6.67 -13.46 4.32
N TYR A 82 -5.97 -12.40 4.71
CA TYR A 82 -5.76 -11.24 3.86
C TYR A 82 -4.66 -11.53 2.82
N VAL A 83 -4.92 -11.18 1.58
CA VAL A 83 -4.06 -11.41 0.42
C VAL A 83 -3.68 -10.07 -0.19
N ALA A 84 -2.39 -9.76 -0.20
CA ALA A 84 -1.86 -8.63 -0.93
C ALA A 84 -2.11 -8.79 -2.43
N CYS A 85 -2.54 -7.74 -3.07
CA CYS A 85 -2.80 -7.75 -4.51
C CYS A 85 -2.52 -6.35 -5.10
N TYR A 86 -2.52 -6.30 -6.42
CA TYR A 86 -2.64 -5.04 -7.14
C TYR A 86 -3.65 -5.16 -8.26
N TRP A 87 -4.18 -4.03 -8.70
CA TRP A 87 -5.03 -3.93 -9.87
C TRP A 87 -4.30 -3.15 -10.95
N SER A 88 -4.28 -3.70 -12.16
CA SER A 88 -3.79 -3.01 -13.36
C SER A 88 -4.96 -2.80 -14.31
N ASN A 89 -5.32 -1.55 -14.57
CA ASN A 89 -6.46 -1.19 -15.39
C ASN A 89 -7.76 -1.93 -15.01
N GLY A 90 -7.99 -2.09 -13.71
CA GLY A 90 -9.18 -2.76 -13.16
C GLY A 90 -9.11 -4.29 -13.11
N ILE A 91 -8.04 -4.92 -13.61
CA ILE A 91 -7.83 -6.36 -13.51
C ILE A 91 -6.98 -6.65 -12.26
N LYS A 92 -7.47 -7.55 -11.38
CA LYS A 92 -6.79 -7.94 -10.14
C LYS A 92 -5.70 -8.98 -10.39
N TYR A 93 -4.55 -8.77 -9.74
CA TYR A 93 -3.41 -9.69 -9.71
C TYR A 93 -3.02 -9.94 -8.26
N ASP A 94 -3.02 -11.20 -7.85
CA ASP A 94 -2.61 -11.58 -6.51
C ASP A 94 -1.08 -11.58 -6.41
N LEU A 95 -0.55 -11.03 -5.32
CA LEU A 95 0.87 -11.13 -4.99
C LEU A 95 1.14 -12.49 -4.32
N PRO A 96 2.36 -13.04 -4.46
CA PRO A 96 2.70 -14.35 -3.92
C PRO A 96 2.43 -14.47 -2.44
N LEU A 97 1.72 -15.52 -2.05
CA LEU A 97 1.45 -15.87 -0.66
C LEU A 97 2.73 -16.38 0.02
N VAL A 98 2.83 -16.12 1.32
CA VAL A 98 3.87 -16.68 2.19
C VAL A 98 3.20 -17.65 3.16
N GLY A 99 3.17 -18.92 2.79
CA GLY A 99 2.45 -19.93 3.58
C GLY A 99 0.97 -19.56 3.77
N SER A 100 0.51 -19.64 5.02
CA SER A 100 -0.87 -19.27 5.42
C SER A 100 -0.92 -17.92 6.15
N TYR A 101 0.06 -17.05 5.96
CA TYR A 101 0.11 -15.73 6.60
C TYR A 101 -0.74 -14.71 5.85
N ASN A 102 -1.27 -13.75 6.61
CA ASN A 102 -1.80 -12.53 6.03
C ASN A 102 -0.70 -11.76 5.29
N THR A 103 -1.00 -11.22 4.12
CA THR A 103 -0.11 -10.38 3.33
C THR A 103 -0.82 -9.06 3.03
N TYR A 104 -0.09 -7.96 3.07
CA TYR A 104 -0.63 -6.60 2.87
C TYR A 104 0.28 -5.82 1.94
N ALA A 105 -0.30 -5.13 0.96
CA ALA A 105 0.38 -4.22 0.05
C ALA A 105 -0.04 -2.79 0.39
N ASN A 106 0.86 -1.99 0.97
CA ASN A 106 0.55 -0.70 1.55
C ASN A 106 0.82 0.47 0.59
N SER A 107 1.85 0.35 -0.24
CA SER A 107 2.31 1.44 -1.10
C SER A 107 2.87 0.87 -2.40
N LEU A 108 2.75 1.63 -3.47
CA LEU A 108 3.38 1.30 -4.75
C LEU A 108 4.14 2.49 -5.32
N SER A 109 5.13 2.19 -6.12
CA SER A 109 5.85 3.13 -6.97
C SER A 109 6.20 2.45 -8.28
N ILE A 110 6.12 3.16 -9.38
CA ILE A 110 6.56 2.65 -10.69
C ILE A 110 7.94 3.22 -10.97
N SER A 111 8.92 2.36 -11.26
CA SER A 111 10.27 2.79 -11.60
C SER A 111 10.30 3.51 -12.96
N PRO A 112 11.36 4.27 -13.25
CA PRO A 112 11.54 4.88 -14.58
C PRO A 112 11.56 3.85 -15.72
N GLU A 113 11.98 2.62 -15.44
CA GLU A 113 12.01 1.49 -16.37
C GLU A 113 10.63 0.83 -16.55
N GLY A 114 9.68 1.16 -15.69
CA GLY A 114 8.31 0.63 -15.72
C GLY A 114 8.06 -0.54 -14.77
N ASP A 115 9.00 -0.85 -13.87
CA ASP A 115 8.82 -1.91 -12.87
C ASP A 115 7.79 -1.51 -11.82
N ILE A 116 6.91 -2.44 -11.49
CA ILE A 116 5.90 -2.27 -10.44
C ILE A 116 6.51 -2.70 -9.11
N LEU A 117 6.80 -1.73 -8.26
CA LEU A 117 7.37 -1.92 -6.92
C LEU A 117 6.28 -1.69 -5.87
N ILE A 118 6.05 -2.67 -5.01
CA ILE A 118 4.98 -2.61 -4.00
C ILE A 118 5.58 -2.95 -2.63
N ALA A 119 5.49 -2.03 -1.66
CA ALA A 119 5.90 -2.28 -0.28
C ALA A 119 4.76 -2.80 0.56
N GLY A 120 5.11 -3.62 1.55
CA GLY A 120 4.15 -4.14 2.50
C GLY A 120 4.79 -5.04 3.56
N PHE A 121 4.01 -5.97 4.05
CA PHE A 121 4.45 -6.93 5.04
C PHE A 121 3.60 -8.20 4.99
N TYR A 122 4.08 -9.25 5.63
CA TYR A 122 3.33 -10.46 5.86
C TYR A 122 3.52 -10.97 7.29
N GLY A 123 2.57 -11.75 7.77
CA GLY A 123 2.60 -12.34 9.10
C GLY A 123 1.26 -12.23 9.82
N THR A 124 1.22 -12.73 11.07
CA THR A 124 0.07 -12.65 11.97
C THR A 124 0.46 -12.02 13.30
N SER A 125 0.98 -12.79 14.25
CA SER A 125 1.52 -12.29 15.53
C SER A 125 2.94 -11.74 15.43
N SER A 126 3.68 -12.16 14.43
CA SER A 126 4.98 -11.59 14.05
C SER A 126 4.91 -11.23 12.57
N THR A 127 5.43 -10.07 12.21
CA THR A 127 5.43 -9.59 10.83
C THR A 127 6.84 -9.53 10.25
N THR A 128 6.94 -9.57 8.94
CA THR A 128 8.16 -9.34 8.16
C THR A 128 7.86 -8.28 7.12
N ALA A 129 8.63 -7.20 7.13
CA ALA A 129 8.55 -6.18 6.10
C ALA A 129 9.13 -6.71 4.80
N CYS A 130 8.48 -6.43 3.69
CA CYS A 130 8.91 -6.85 2.36
C CYS A 130 8.51 -5.83 1.31
N TYR A 131 9.00 -6.05 0.10
CA TYR A 131 8.43 -5.46 -1.10
C TYR A 131 8.36 -6.51 -2.21
N TRP A 132 7.56 -6.23 -3.21
CA TRP A 132 7.48 -7.03 -4.44
C TRP A 132 7.99 -6.19 -5.59
N ASP A 133 8.86 -6.79 -6.39
CA ASP A 133 9.39 -6.25 -7.65
C ASP A 133 8.81 -7.09 -8.78
N ASN A 134 7.91 -6.49 -9.57
CA ASN A 134 7.18 -7.20 -10.64
C ASN A 134 6.57 -8.53 -10.15
N GLY A 135 6.05 -8.54 -8.92
CA GLY A 135 5.48 -9.72 -8.29
C GLY A 135 6.49 -10.63 -7.59
N THR A 136 7.79 -10.43 -7.72
CA THR A 136 8.81 -11.19 -6.98
C THR A 136 9.00 -10.60 -5.59
N LYS A 137 8.73 -11.40 -4.53
CA LYS A 137 8.86 -10.95 -3.14
C LYS A 137 10.32 -10.86 -2.71
N ILE A 138 10.67 -9.75 -2.06
CA ILE A 138 11.99 -9.48 -1.49
C ILE A 138 11.80 -9.02 -0.04
N ASP A 139 12.34 -9.76 0.91
CA ASP A 139 12.26 -9.43 2.33
C ASP A 139 13.20 -8.27 2.68
N ARG A 140 12.72 -7.36 3.53
CA ARG A 140 13.53 -6.36 4.20
C ARG A 140 13.93 -6.91 5.56
N ASN A 141 15.22 -7.18 5.74
CA ASN A 141 15.78 -7.70 6.98
C ASN A 141 15.87 -6.57 8.03
N VAL A 142 14.72 -6.11 8.50
CA VAL A 142 14.63 -5.09 9.55
C VAL A 142 14.90 -5.74 10.89
N THR A 143 15.87 -5.21 11.63
CA THR A 143 16.23 -5.70 12.97
C THR A 143 15.24 -5.16 13.99
N GLY A 144 14.19 -5.89 14.28
CA GLY A 144 13.18 -5.46 15.25
C GLY A 144 12.00 -6.39 15.33
N ILE A 145 11.08 -6.06 16.23
CA ILE A 145 9.85 -6.82 16.44
C ILE A 145 8.75 -6.20 15.58
N GLN A 146 8.05 -7.03 14.83
CA GLN A 146 6.90 -6.65 13.99
C GLN A 146 7.19 -5.51 13.00
N PRO A 147 8.20 -5.65 12.12
CA PRO A 147 8.45 -4.66 11.08
C PRO A 147 7.34 -4.62 10.04
N VAL A 148 7.02 -3.41 9.61
CA VAL A 148 6.03 -3.11 8.57
C VAL A 148 6.61 -2.08 7.63
N ALA A 149 6.56 -2.32 6.31
CA ALA A 149 6.86 -1.30 5.32
C ALA A 149 5.56 -0.58 4.91
N TYR A 150 5.55 0.74 5.03
CA TYR A 150 4.40 1.59 4.71
C TYR A 150 4.55 2.32 3.39
N ALA A 151 5.78 2.63 2.99
CA ALA A 151 6.04 3.41 1.80
C ALA A 151 7.17 2.79 0.97
N ILE A 152 7.10 3.00 -0.34
CA ILE A 152 8.13 2.65 -1.30
C ILE A 152 8.30 3.76 -2.32
N TYR A 153 9.54 3.97 -2.75
CA TYR A 153 9.87 4.90 -3.82
C TYR A 153 11.03 4.35 -4.66
N ALA A 154 10.89 4.48 -5.97
CA ALA A 154 11.94 4.16 -6.93
C ALA A 154 12.67 5.45 -7.36
N ALA A 155 13.99 5.48 -7.23
CA ALA A 155 14.82 6.60 -7.70
C ALA A 155 16.05 6.06 -8.43
N GLY A 156 16.15 6.33 -9.72
CA GLY A 156 17.15 5.69 -10.56
C GLY A 156 17.04 4.17 -10.45
N THR A 157 18.15 3.49 -10.17
CA THR A 157 18.18 2.03 -9.93
C THR A 157 17.91 1.65 -8.47
N GLY A 158 17.70 2.63 -7.58
CA GLY A 158 17.50 2.39 -6.15
C GLY A 158 16.04 2.17 -5.77
N VAL A 159 15.79 1.21 -4.87
CA VAL A 159 14.49 0.94 -4.26
C VAL A 159 14.56 1.30 -2.78
N TYR A 160 13.77 2.29 -2.39
CA TYR A 160 13.71 2.82 -1.03
C TYR A 160 12.40 2.41 -0.39
N THR A 161 12.44 1.88 0.83
CA THR A 161 11.25 1.59 1.63
C THR A 161 11.34 2.29 2.97
N ALA A 162 10.20 2.71 3.50
CA ALA A 162 10.10 3.29 4.82
C ALA A 162 8.98 2.63 5.62
N GLY A 163 9.11 2.62 6.94
CA GLY A 163 8.14 1.96 7.79
C GLY A 163 8.46 2.09 9.27
N ARG A 164 8.02 1.12 10.04
CA ARG A 164 8.27 1.04 11.47
C ARG A 164 8.48 -0.39 11.93
N TYR A 165 9.09 -0.54 13.10
CA TYR A 165 9.07 -1.77 13.89
C TYR A 165 8.82 -1.47 15.37
N GLY A 166 8.51 -2.49 16.17
CA GLY A 166 8.20 -2.38 17.59
C GLY A 166 6.72 -2.57 17.91
N THR A 167 6.41 -2.82 19.18
CA THR A 167 5.04 -3.06 19.66
C THR A 167 4.54 -1.94 20.57
N THR A 168 5.19 -1.68 21.69
CA THR A 168 4.84 -0.63 22.66
C THR A 168 5.52 0.70 22.37
N LYS A 169 6.74 0.64 21.86
CA LYS A 169 7.45 1.79 21.29
C LYS A 169 7.78 1.44 19.85
N THR A 170 7.35 2.26 18.93
CA THR A 170 7.65 2.08 17.53
C THR A 170 8.82 2.94 17.11
N ILE A 171 9.69 2.38 16.28
CA ILE A 171 10.84 3.05 15.69
C ILE A 171 10.62 3.10 14.19
N GLY A 172 10.60 4.31 13.63
CA GLY A 172 10.60 4.53 12.19
C GLY A 172 11.93 4.12 11.59
N TYR A 173 11.91 3.57 10.40
CA TYR A 173 13.10 3.24 9.62
C TYR A 173 12.91 3.60 8.16
N TYR A 174 14.01 3.71 7.45
CA TYR A 174 14.02 3.57 6.00
C TYR A 174 15.09 2.56 5.58
N TRP A 175 14.91 1.98 4.43
CA TRP A 175 15.82 1.03 3.82
C TRP A 175 16.18 1.51 2.41
N SER A 176 17.48 1.53 2.12
CA SER A 176 18.01 1.62 0.76
C SER A 176 18.81 0.35 0.47
N ASP A 177 20.11 0.38 0.69
CA ASP A 177 20.98 -0.81 0.65
C ASP A 177 21.06 -1.50 2.01
N SER A 178 20.77 -0.77 3.10
CA SER A 178 20.72 -1.25 4.48
C SER A 178 19.68 -0.47 5.28
N GLU A 179 19.24 -1.04 6.40
CA GLU A 179 18.35 -0.39 7.37
C GLU A 179 19.01 0.86 7.98
N LYS A 180 18.21 1.91 8.10
CA LYS A 180 18.55 3.15 8.81
C LYS A 180 17.40 3.51 9.76
N ASP A 181 17.67 3.48 11.05
CA ASP A 181 16.73 3.90 12.07
C ASP A 181 16.53 5.42 12.07
N LEU A 182 15.29 5.83 12.17
CA LEU A 182 14.87 7.20 12.39
C LEU A 182 14.57 7.41 13.87
N SER A 183 15.57 7.20 14.73
CA SER A 183 15.40 7.31 16.17
C SER A 183 15.02 8.74 16.59
N PRO A 184 13.99 8.92 17.43
CA PRO A 184 13.68 10.23 17.96
C PRO A 184 14.83 10.73 18.85
N PRO A 185 15.17 12.02 18.81
CA PRO A 185 16.11 12.57 19.75
C PRO A 185 15.56 12.40 21.18
N ASN A 186 16.37 11.85 22.09
CA ASN A 186 16.05 11.68 23.52
C ASN A 186 15.02 10.61 23.92
N GLY A 187 14.94 9.47 23.24
CA GLY A 187 14.50 8.19 23.85
C GLY A 187 13.06 8.08 24.38
N GLY A 188 12.15 8.99 24.08
CA GLY A 188 10.87 9.08 24.78
C GLY A 188 9.58 8.80 23.96
N TYR A 189 9.60 8.91 22.65
CA TYR A 189 8.37 8.87 21.82
C TYR A 189 8.48 7.83 20.71
N SER A 190 7.31 7.35 20.24
CA SER A 190 7.20 6.50 19.05
C SER A 190 7.38 7.34 17.78
N THR A 191 8.00 6.75 16.76
CA THR A 191 8.12 7.33 15.41
C THR A 191 7.62 6.33 14.38
N ASP A 192 6.93 6.84 13.35
CA ASP A 192 6.51 6.07 12.20
C ASP A 192 6.97 6.80 10.93
N ALA A 193 7.58 6.08 10.00
CA ALA A 193 7.86 6.59 8.66
C ALA A 193 6.74 6.11 7.73
N ILE A 194 5.83 7.01 7.36
CA ILE A 194 4.62 6.68 6.60
C ILE A 194 4.68 7.10 5.13
N THR A 195 5.67 7.89 4.76
CA THR A 195 5.90 8.29 3.37
C THR A 195 7.40 8.46 3.09
N ILE A 196 7.77 8.34 1.84
CA ILE A 196 9.13 8.59 1.37
C ILE A 196 9.08 9.32 0.03
N LEU A 197 9.91 10.34 -0.13
CA LEU A 197 10.15 11.06 -1.35
C LEU A 197 11.65 11.27 -1.50
N VAL A 198 12.21 10.86 -2.63
CA VAL A 198 13.60 11.11 -2.99
C VAL A 198 13.62 12.13 -4.12
N GLN A 199 14.40 13.21 -3.94
CA GLN A 199 14.56 14.29 -4.93
C GLN A 199 15.86 14.13 -5.70
#